data_7b1a9beb43685f19ec5e261c8e8ac3ca
#
_entry.id   7b1a9beb43685f19ec5e261c8e8ac3ca
#
_cell.length_a   1.000
_cell.length_b   1.000
_cell.length_c   1.000
_cell.angle_alpha   90.00
_cell.angle_beta   90.00
_cell.angle_gamma   90.00
#
_symmetry.space_group_name_H-M   'P 1'
#
loop_
_entity.id
_entity.type
_entity.pdbx_description
1 polymer ?
#
loop_
_entity_poly.entity_id
_entity_poly.type
_entity_poly.pdbx_seq_one_letter_code
_entity_poly.pdbx_strand_id
1 'polypeptide(L)'
;MKIAVVGGGSTYTPELVDGLGRMQDALPVDELVLIDPAEDRLALVGGLGRRILQRHDHPGVLTTTSDLDAGVAGADAVLVQLRVGGQATRGQDETWPLECGCVGQETTGAGGLAKALRTVPVVLDIAARVQKASPDAWIVDFTNPVGIVTRALLEAGHKAVGLCNVAIGFQRRFAGMLGVEPERVRLDHVGLNHLTWERRVLVDGQDRLPDLLGGHLEEIAAEIELPDWLL
;
A
#
# COMPACT_ATOMS: atom_id res chain seq x y z
N MET A 1 19.86 8.39 -1.49
CA MET A 1 18.57 9.10 -1.39
C MET A 1 18.01 9.02 0.02
N LYS A 2 17.21 10.01 0.45
CA LYS A 2 16.49 10.00 1.74
C LYS A 2 15.04 9.60 1.52
N ILE A 3 14.57 8.58 2.25
CA ILE A 3 13.16 8.17 2.28
C ILE A 3 12.59 8.41 3.68
N ALA A 4 11.45 9.10 3.77
CA ALA A 4 10.69 9.25 5.00
C ALA A 4 9.42 8.37 4.95
N VAL A 5 9.06 7.72 6.05
CA VAL A 5 7.88 6.84 6.15
C VAL A 5 6.95 7.38 7.24
N VAL A 6 5.86 7.98 6.83
CA VAL A 6 4.80 8.46 7.73
C VAL A 6 3.85 7.31 8.06
N GLY A 7 3.68 7.01 9.33
CA GLY A 7 3.12 5.76 9.84
C GLY A 7 4.19 4.68 10.04
N GLY A 8 5.42 5.12 10.33
CA GLY A 8 6.60 4.26 10.50
C GLY A 8 6.51 3.24 11.64
N GLY A 9 5.61 3.44 12.61
CA GLY A 9 5.26 2.47 13.66
C GLY A 9 4.30 1.35 13.19
N SER A 10 4.00 1.25 11.90
CA SER A 10 3.14 0.21 11.33
C SER A 10 3.79 -1.17 11.37
N THR A 11 2.96 -2.22 11.51
CA THR A 11 3.37 -3.61 11.36
C THR A 11 3.84 -3.98 9.94
N TYR A 12 3.54 -3.15 8.94
CA TYR A 12 4.06 -3.29 7.56
C TYR A 12 5.49 -2.76 7.38
N THR A 13 5.95 -1.89 8.29
CA THR A 13 7.28 -1.28 8.17
C THR A 13 8.43 -2.29 8.13
N PRO A 14 8.44 -3.40 8.90
CA PRO A 14 9.49 -4.40 8.80
C PRO A 14 9.62 -5.03 7.40
N GLU A 15 8.49 -5.32 6.74
CA GLU A 15 8.48 -5.86 5.37
C GLU A 15 9.00 -4.83 4.36
N LEU A 16 8.61 -3.57 4.50
CA LEU A 16 9.15 -2.47 3.69
C LEU A 16 10.67 -2.36 3.84
N VAL A 17 11.18 -2.39 5.08
CA VAL A 17 12.62 -2.29 5.37
C VAL A 17 13.38 -3.50 4.80
N ASP A 18 12.81 -4.71 4.89
CA ASP A 18 13.39 -5.91 4.27
C ASP A 18 13.43 -5.78 2.73
N GLY A 19 12.36 -5.25 2.14
CA GLY A 19 12.31 -4.95 0.71
C GLY A 19 13.39 -3.97 0.27
N LEU A 20 13.59 -2.87 1.00
CA LEU A 20 14.66 -1.90 0.73
C LEU A 20 16.04 -2.55 0.86
N GLY A 21 16.25 -3.40 1.87
CA GLY A 21 17.49 -4.17 2.04
C GLY A 21 17.80 -5.08 0.86
N ARG A 22 16.79 -5.79 0.35
CA ARG A 22 16.94 -6.66 -0.84
C ARG A 22 17.18 -5.90 -2.14
N MET A 23 16.67 -4.68 -2.23
CA MET A 23 16.70 -3.87 -3.45
C MET A 23 17.79 -2.79 -3.43
N GLN A 24 18.76 -2.85 -2.50
CA GLN A 24 19.76 -1.80 -2.30
C GLN A 24 20.56 -1.44 -3.55
N ASP A 25 20.81 -2.40 -4.44
CA ASP A 25 21.52 -2.15 -5.70
C ASP A 25 20.69 -1.36 -6.71
N ALA A 26 19.36 -1.55 -6.70
CA ALA A 26 18.44 -0.87 -7.61
C ALA A 26 17.90 0.43 -7.01
N LEU A 27 17.77 0.50 -5.68
CA LEU A 27 17.25 1.65 -4.95
C LEU A 27 18.17 1.96 -3.75
N PRO A 28 19.27 2.68 -3.97
CA PRO A 28 20.20 3.02 -2.91
C PRO A 28 19.60 4.07 -1.95
N VAL A 29 19.32 3.67 -0.72
CA VAL A 29 18.78 4.52 0.34
C VAL A 29 19.88 4.83 1.34
N ASP A 30 20.27 6.10 1.45
CA ASP A 30 21.29 6.56 2.39
C ASP A 30 20.68 6.82 3.78
N GLU A 31 19.44 7.32 3.81
CA GLU A 31 18.73 7.64 5.03
C GLU A 31 17.26 7.18 4.94
N LEU A 32 16.83 6.37 5.90
CA LEU A 32 15.45 5.97 6.11
C LEU A 32 14.93 6.54 7.41
N VAL A 33 13.92 7.42 7.36
CA VAL A 33 13.33 8.05 8.55
C VAL A 33 11.94 7.47 8.80
N LEU A 34 11.75 6.80 9.93
CA LEU A 34 10.43 6.35 10.35
C LEU A 34 9.78 7.41 11.23
N ILE A 35 8.58 7.83 10.85
CA ILE A 35 7.84 8.90 11.52
C ILE A 35 6.51 8.34 12.04
N ASP A 36 6.26 8.44 13.34
CA ASP A 36 4.99 8.01 13.93
C ASP A 36 4.77 8.71 15.29
N PRO A 37 3.57 9.20 15.60
CA PRO A 37 3.27 9.80 16.90
C PRO A 37 3.30 8.78 18.06
N ALA A 38 3.15 7.48 17.78
CA ALA A 38 3.21 6.42 18.79
C ALA A 38 4.66 6.00 19.04
N GLU A 39 5.34 6.70 19.94
CA GLU A 39 6.78 6.55 20.19
C GLU A 39 7.16 5.13 20.69
N ASP A 40 6.31 4.49 21.46
CA ASP A 40 6.49 3.11 21.93
C ASP A 40 6.54 2.11 20.76
N ARG A 41 5.60 2.22 19.83
CA ARG A 41 5.57 1.42 18.60
C ARG A 41 6.76 1.75 17.69
N LEU A 42 7.05 3.03 17.57
CA LEU A 42 8.16 3.52 16.75
C LEU A 42 9.51 2.99 17.26
N ALA A 43 9.71 2.92 18.58
CA ALA A 43 10.91 2.35 19.17
C ALA A 43 11.07 0.86 18.85
N LEU A 44 9.98 0.07 18.97
CA LEU A 44 9.98 -1.37 18.66
C LEU A 44 10.25 -1.62 17.18
N VAL A 45 9.48 -0.97 16.30
CA VAL A 45 9.58 -1.16 14.85
C VAL A 45 10.91 -0.63 14.32
N GLY A 46 11.37 0.53 14.77
CA GLY A 46 12.67 1.08 14.42
C GLY A 46 13.84 0.21 14.86
N GLY A 47 13.75 -0.38 16.06
CA GLY A 47 14.73 -1.35 16.54
C GLY A 47 14.79 -2.61 15.67
N LEU A 48 13.64 -3.14 15.26
CA LEU A 48 13.56 -4.27 14.33
C LEU A 48 14.10 -3.88 12.95
N GLY A 49 13.71 -2.72 12.42
CA GLY A 49 14.16 -2.22 11.12
C GLY A 49 15.68 -2.10 11.02
N ARG A 50 16.34 -1.56 12.07
CA ARG A 50 17.82 -1.49 12.09
C ARG A 50 18.46 -2.89 12.01
N ARG A 51 17.92 -3.89 12.72
CA ARG A 51 18.43 -5.27 12.63
C ARG A 51 18.21 -5.89 11.25
N ILE A 52 17.10 -5.54 10.58
CA ILE A 52 16.83 -5.99 9.22
C ILE A 52 17.86 -5.39 8.25
N LEU A 53 18.08 -4.07 8.27
CA LEU A 53 19.10 -3.44 7.43
C LEU A 53 20.50 -4.03 7.69
N GLN A 54 20.85 -4.23 8.97
CA GLN A 54 22.13 -4.87 9.34
C GLN A 54 22.26 -6.29 8.77
N ARG A 55 21.19 -7.08 8.74
CA ARG A 55 21.19 -8.44 8.15
C ARG A 55 21.43 -8.42 6.64
N HIS A 56 21.06 -7.36 5.96
CA HIS A 56 21.31 -7.14 4.53
C HIS A 56 22.64 -6.43 4.25
N ASP A 57 23.46 -6.16 5.27
CA ASP A 57 24.67 -5.35 5.15
C ASP A 57 24.41 -4.00 4.46
N HIS A 58 23.20 -3.45 4.68
CA HIS A 58 22.75 -2.23 4.03
C HIS A 58 23.46 -1.01 4.61
N PRO A 59 24.10 -0.15 3.77
CA PRO A 59 24.93 0.96 4.24
C PRO A 59 24.12 2.15 4.81
N GLY A 60 22.84 2.24 4.49
CA GLY A 60 21.97 3.35 4.89
C GLY A 60 21.63 3.34 6.38
N VAL A 61 21.34 4.54 6.89
CA VAL A 61 21.00 4.77 8.31
C VAL A 61 19.50 4.83 8.50
N LEU A 62 18.96 4.07 9.48
CA LEU A 62 17.57 4.15 9.92
C LEU A 62 17.45 4.99 11.19
N THR A 63 16.71 6.09 11.11
CA THR A 63 16.37 6.98 12.22
C THR A 63 14.86 6.95 12.51
N THR A 64 14.47 7.44 13.68
CA THR A 64 13.06 7.48 14.11
C THR A 64 12.76 8.84 14.72
N THR A 65 11.57 9.40 14.47
CA THR A 65 11.11 10.66 15.07
C THR A 65 9.58 10.69 15.16
N SER A 66 9.05 11.37 16.18
CA SER A 66 7.63 11.72 16.26
C SER A 66 7.30 13.08 15.61
N ASP A 67 8.34 13.85 15.25
CA ASP A 67 8.20 15.14 14.56
C ASP A 67 8.12 14.95 13.04
N LEU A 68 6.95 15.20 12.47
CA LEU A 68 6.71 15.08 11.04
C LEU A 68 7.58 16.03 10.22
N ASP A 69 7.65 17.30 10.60
CA ASP A 69 8.35 18.32 9.82
C ASP A 69 9.86 18.05 9.78
N ALA A 70 10.42 17.68 10.93
CA ALA A 70 11.83 17.28 11.02
C ALA A 70 12.11 16.00 10.21
N GLY A 71 11.21 15.02 10.27
CA GLY A 71 11.38 13.74 9.60
C GLY A 71 11.33 13.83 8.08
N VAL A 72 10.43 14.64 7.52
CA VAL A 72 10.28 14.78 6.07
C VAL A 72 11.25 15.77 5.44
N ALA A 73 11.91 16.62 6.23
CA ALA A 73 12.82 17.63 5.71
C ALA A 73 13.94 17.01 4.86
N GLY A 74 14.11 17.49 3.63
CA GLY A 74 15.10 17.00 2.67
C GLY A 74 14.87 15.58 2.15
N ALA A 75 13.67 15.03 2.30
CA ALA A 75 13.32 13.72 1.72
C ALA A 75 13.19 13.80 0.20
N ASP A 76 13.68 12.79 -0.51
CA ASP A 76 13.46 12.59 -1.94
C ASP A 76 12.10 11.93 -2.19
N ALA A 77 11.67 11.07 -1.27
CA ALA A 77 10.35 10.45 -1.29
C ALA A 77 9.78 10.30 0.13
N VAL A 78 8.47 10.49 0.24
CA VAL A 78 7.70 10.31 1.47
C VAL A 78 6.65 9.23 1.24
N LEU A 79 6.82 8.09 1.90
CA LEU A 79 5.88 7.00 1.90
C LEU A 79 4.82 7.25 2.98
N VAL A 80 3.54 7.16 2.61
CA VAL A 80 2.42 7.37 3.53
C VAL A 80 1.66 6.06 3.71
N GLN A 81 1.67 5.53 4.93
CA GLN A 81 1.04 4.24 5.28
C GLN A 81 0.25 4.33 6.60
N LEU A 82 -0.79 5.14 6.57
CA LEU A 82 -1.59 5.46 7.75
C LEU A 82 -2.81 4.55 7.93
N ARG A 83 -3.22 4.43 9.18
CA ARG A 83 -4.54 3.91 9.53
C ARG A 83 -5.18 4.85 10.56
N VAL A 84 -5.81 5.90 10.05
CA VAL A 84 -6.51 6.90 10.87
C VAL A 84 -7.68 6.22 11.59
N GLY A 85 -7.70 6.31 12.93
CA GLY A 85 -8.66 5.63 13.78
C GLY A 85 -8.28 4.19 14.20
N GLY A 86 -7.17 3.65 13.68
CA GLY A 86 -6.66 2.32 14.07
C GLY A 86 -7.52 1.15 13.59
N GLN A 87 -7.24 -0.05 14.11
CA GLN A 87 -7.92 -1.29 13.69
C GLN A 87 -9.38 -1.36 14.16
N ALA A 88 -9.71 -0.78 15.32
CA ALA A 88 -11.09 -0.77 15.81
C ALA A 88 -12.02 -0.03 14.86
N THR A 89 -11.59 1.13 14.35
CA THR A 89 -12.39 1.91 13.39
C THR A 89 -12.45 1.21 12.02
N ARG A 90 -11.38 0.51 11.62
CA ARG A 90 -11.44 -0.34 10.43
C ARG A 90 -12.53 -1.41 10.56
N GLY A 91 -12.58 -2.10 11.70
CA GLY A 91 -13.64 -3.09 11.94
C GLY A 91 -15.05 -2.49 11.81
N GLN A 92 -15.24 -1.24 12.26
CA GLN A 92 -16.51 -0.53 12.07
C GLN A 92 -16.78 -0.22 10.59
N ASP A 93 -15.79 0.22 9.83
CA ASP A 93 -15.94 0.48 8.38
C ASP A 93 -16.36 -0.78 7.60
N GLU A 94 -15.97 -1.97 8.07
CA GLU A 94 -16.28 -3.25 7.43
C GLU A 94 -17.61 -3.88 7.92
N THR A 95 -18.03 -3.62 9.16
CA THR A 95 -19.26 -4.21 9.72
C THR A 95 -20.49 -3.32 9.59
N TRP A 96 -20.32 -2.03 9.75
CA TRP A 96 -21.38 -1.04 9.70
C TRP A 96 -22.20 -1.03 8.39
N PRO A 97 -21.59 -1.13 7.20
CA PRO A 97 -22.36 -1.21 5.96
C PRO A 97 -23.30 -2.41 5.88
N LEU A 98 -22.98 -3.51 6.55
CA LEU A 98 -23.83 -4.73 6.58
C LEU A 98 -25.20 -4.44 7.21
N GLU A 99 -25.28 -3.57 8.22
CA GLU A 99 -26.54 -3.16 8.86
C GLU A 99 -27.46 -2.41 7.88
N CYS A 100 -26.87 -1.82 6.82
CA CYS A 100 -27.59 -1.13 5.76
C CYS A 100 -27.81 -2.00 4.51
N GLY A 101 -27.54 -3.31 4.57
CA GLY A 101 -27.61 -4.21 3.43
C GLY A 101 -26.55 -3.95 2.35
N CYS A 102 -25.45 -3.30 2.70
CA CYS A 102 -24.31 -3.03 1.81
C CYS A 102 -23.16 -3.99 2.11
N VAL A 103 -22.29 -4.21 1.12
CA VAL A 103 -21.06 -4.99 1.32
C VAL A 103 -20.12 -4.23 2.25
N GLY A 104 -19.59 -4.94 3.27
CA GLY A 104 -18.61 -4.42 4.22
C GLY A 104 -17.20 -4.50 3.66
N GLN A 105 -16.62 -3.34 3.33
CA GLN A 105 -15.27 -3.25 2.80
C GLN A 105 -14.64 -1.88 3.11
N GLU A 106 -13.33 -1.88 3.46
CA GLU A 106 -12.63 -0.64 3.88
C GLU A 106 -12.19 0.28 2.73
N THR A 107 -12.24 -0.16 1.46
CA THR A 107 -11.62 0.56 0.33
C THR A 107 -12.62 1.06 -0.72
N THR A 108 -13.78 0.46 -0.81
CA THR A 108 -14.87 0.85 -1.72
C THR A 108 -16.20 0.85 -0.99
N GLY A 109 -17.27 1.33 -1.65
CA GLY A 109 -18.62 1.38 -1.07
C GLY A 109 -18.74 2.29 0.15
N ALA A 110 -19.71 1.99 1.02
CA ALA A 110 -20.03 2.82 2.18
C ALA A 110 -18.90 2.87 3.21
N GLY A 111 -18.26 1.74 3.49
CA GLY A 111 -17.11 1.65 4.39
C GLY A 111 -15.90 2.42 3.86
N GLY A 112 -15.61 2.29 2.57
CA GLY A 112 -14.55 3.04 1.91
C GLY A 112 -14.79 4.55 1.95
N LEU A 113 -16.04 5.00 1.77
CA LEU A 113 -16.41 6.41 1.91
C LEU A 113 -16.19 6.91 3.34
N ALA A 114 -16.69 6.19 4.35
CA ALA A 114 -16.52 6.55 5.76
C ALA A 114 -15.03 6.67 6.13
N LYS A 115 -14.22 5.71 5.70
CA LYS A 115 -12.78 5.75 5.89
C LYS A 115 -12.12 6.91 5.16
N ALA A 116 -12.52 7.20 3.92
CA ALA A 116 -11.99 8.32 3.14
C ALA A 116 -12.26 9.67 3.81
N LEU A 117 -13.49 9.90 4.29
CA LEU A 117 -13.87 11.15 4.99
C LEU A 117 -12.99 11.41 6.21
N ARG A 118 -12.53 10.37 6.88
CA ARG A 118 -11.63 10.47 8.03
C ARG A 118 -10.16 10.61 7.63
N THR A 119 -9.75 9.94 6.55
CA THR A 119 -8.34 9.77 6.16
C THR A 119 -7.84 10.91 5.27
N VAL A 120 -8.63 11.31 4.28
CA VAL A 120 -8.24 12.32 3.29
C VAL A 120 -7.79 13.64 3.92
N PRO A 121 -8.50 14.24 4.90
CA PRO A 121 -8.05 15.49 5.51
C PRO A 121 -6.69 15.38 6.18
N VAL A 122 -6.42 14.24 6.84
CA VAL A 122 -5.14 13.98 7.52
C VAL A 122 -4.00 13.85 6.51
N VAL A 123 -4.24 13.11 5.42
CA VAL A 123 -3.20 12.91 4.38
C VAL A 123 -2.93 14.21 3.63
N LEU A 124 -3.94 15.04 3.38
CA LEU A 124 -3.74 16.34 2.74
C LEU A 124 -2.95 17.31 3.63
N ASP A 125 -3.17 17.30 4.96
CA ASP A 125 -2.35 18.09 5.89
C ASP A 125 -0.88 17.63 5.86
N ILE A 126 -0.65 16.32 5.91
CA ILE A 126 0.69 15.75 5.78
C ILE A 126 1.33 16.16 4.45
N ALA A 127 0.60 16.06 3.34
CA ALA A 127 1.10 16.40 2.01
C ALA A 127 1.47 17.89 1.90
N ALA A 128 0.67 18.79 2.49
CA ALA A 128 0.99 20.22 2.53
C ALA A 128 2.28 20.50 3.33
N ARG A 129 2.49 19.79 4.44
CA ARG A 129 3.73 19.89 5.23
C ARG A 129 4.93 19.31 4.48
N VAL A 130 4.76 18.18 3.79
CA VAL A 130 5.78 17.62 2.89
C VAL A 130 6.17 18.62 1.81
N GLN A 131 5.21 19.20 1.12
CA GLN A 131 5.44 20.19 0.07
C GLN A 131 6.21 21.42 0.57
N LYS A 132 5.96 21.83 1.82
CA LYS A 132 6.67 22.95 2.44
C LYS A 132 8.12 22.59 2.80
N ALA A 133 8.36 21.38 3.33
CA ALA A 133 9.66 20.96 3.84
C ALA A 133 10.54 20.33 2.76
N SER A 134 9.94 19.72 1.73
CA SER A 134 10.62 19.01 0.65
C SER A 134 9.80 19.12 -0.64
N PRO A 135 9.80 20.28 -1.31
CA PRO A 135 8.90 20.59 -2.43
C PRO A 135 9.07 19.67 -3.65
N ASP A 136 10.23 19.06 -3.81
CA ASP A 136 10.54 18.17 -4.93
C ASP A 136 10.24 16.68 -4.61
N ALA A 137 9.92 16.36 -3.36
CA ALA A 137 9.67 14.99 -2.92
C ALA A 137 8.46 14.37 -3.62
N TRP A 138 8.57 13.08 -3.95
CA TRP A 138 7.41 12.28 -4.31
C TRP A 138 6.66 11.83 -3.06
N ILE A 139 5.33 11.91 -3.09
CA ILE A 139 4.47 11.27 -2.10
C ILE A 139 4.04 9.91 -2.67
N VAL A 140 4.46 8.84 -2.00
CA VAL A 140 4.08 7.47 -2.36
C VAL A 140 3.03 7.00 -1.36
N ASP A 141 1.77 6.99 -1.78
CA ASP A 141 0.64 6.68 -0.90
C ASP A 141 0.32 5.19 -0.93
N PHE A 142 0.28 4.56 0.24
CA PHE A 142 -0.19 3.21 0.50
C PHE A 142 -1.36 3.19 1.50
N THR A 143 -1.92 4.37 1.78
CA THR A 143 -2.99 4.55 2.76
C THR A 143 -4.36 4.28 2.13
N ASN A 144 -5.06 3.29 2.66
CA ASN A 144 -6.41 2.99 2.20
C ASN A 144 -7.45 4.04 2.66
N PRO A 145 -8.45 4.34 1.81
CA PRO A 145 -8.70 3.83 0.46
C PRO A 145 -7.77 4.48 -0.57
N VAL A 146 -6.76 3.76 -1.01
CA VAL A 146 -5.65 4.35 -1.78
C VAL A 146 -6.11 5.06 -3.07
N GLY A 147 -7.11 4.55 -3.76
CA GLY A 147 -7.65 5.19 -4.96
C GLY A 147 -8.26 6.57 -4.68
N ILE A 148 -9.01 6.72 -3.57
CA ILE A 148 -9.62 8.00 -3.16
C ILE A 148 -8.57 8.96 -2.61
N VAL A 149 -7.66 8.46 -1.76
CA VAL A 149 -6.58 9.27 -1.17
C VAL A 149 -5.65 9.80 -2.25
N THR A 150 -5.18 8.95 -3.15
CA THR A 150 -4.33 9.37 -4.27
C THR A 150 -5.03 10.40 -5.17
N ARG A 151 -6.32 10.20 -5.46
CA ARG A 151 -7.12 11.16 -6.23
C ARG A 151 -7.14 12.53 -5.55
N ALA A 152 -7.37 12.57 -4.24
CA ALA A 152 -7.39 13.81 -3.47
C ALA A 152 -6.01 14.52 -3.46
N LEU A 153 -4.92 13.77 -3.33
CA LEU A 153 -3.57 14.30 -3.42
C LEU A 153 -3.29 14.95 -4.78
N LEU A 154 -3.66 14.28 -5.88
CA LEU A 154 -3.47 14.79 -7.24
C LEU A 154 -4.33 16.03 -7.53
N GLU A 155 -5.59 16.04 -7.09
CA GLU A 155 -6.48 17.20 -7.24
C GLU A 155 -6.02 18.41 -6.41
N ALA A 156 -5.35 18.18 -5.28
CA ALA A 156 -4.70 19.22 -4.50
C ALA A 156 -3.34 19.69 -5.10
N GLY A 157 -2.90 19.12 -6.22
CA GLY A 157 -1.69 19.51 -6.94
C GLY A 157 -0.40 18.90 -6.39
N HIS A 158 -0.48 17.88 -5.54
CA HIS A 158 0.70 17.21 -5.01
C HIS A 158 1.31 16.22 -6.02
N LYS A 159 2.63 16.08 -5.99
CA LYS A 159 3.40 15.09 -6.76
C LYS A 159 3.26 13.73 -6.09
N ALA A 160 2.24 12.96 -6.45
CA ALA A 160 1.87 11.74 -5.75
C ALA A 160 1.62 10.55 -6.68
N VAL A 161 1.82 9.35 -6.14
CA VAL A 161 1.44 8.08 -6.73
C VAL A 161 0.87 7.16 -5.65
N GLY A 162 -0.22 6.45 -5.96
CA GLY A 162 -0.82 5.47 -5.07
C GLY A 162 -0.42 4.04 -5.44
N LEU A 163 -0.10 3.24 -4.45
CA LEU A 163 0.27 1.84 -4.62
C LEU A 163 -0.72 0.92 -3.91
N CYS A 164 -1.07 -0.18 -4.58
CA CYS A 164 -1.86 -1.25 -4.01
C CYS A 164 -1.27 -2.60 -4.41
N ASN A 165 -1.26 -3.56 -3.49
CA ASN A 165 -0.70 -4.89 -3.72
C ASN A 165 -1.67 -5.86 -4.42
N VAL A 166 -2.94 -5.49 -4.63
CA VAL A 166 -3.94 -6.38 -5.24
C VAL A 166 -3.59 -6.74 -6.68
N ALA A 167 -3.26 -5.77 -7.52
CA ALA A 167 -2.94 -6.02 -8.93
C ALA A 167 -1.68 -6.89 -9.09
N ILE A 168 -0.62 -6.62 -8.33
CA ILE A 168 0.59 -7.45 -8.35
C ILE A 168 0.33 -8.83 -7.74
N GLY A 169 -0.59 -8.94 -6.78
CA GLY A 169 -1.05 -10.21 -6.23
C GLY A 169 -1.70 -11.07 -7.31
N PHE A 170 -2.61 -10.52 -8.10
CA PHE A 170 -3.22 -11.22 -9.25
C PHE A 170 -2.17 -11.62 -10.29
N GLN A 171 -1.26 -10.73 -10.65
CA GLN A 171 -0.18 -11.04 -11.58
C GLN A 171 0.61 -12.27 -11.15
N ARG A 172 1.07 -12.29 -9.89
CA ARG A 172 1.84 -13.41 -9.32
C ARG A 172 1.04 -14.71 -9.25
N ARG A 173 -0.23 -14.61 -8.88
CA ARG A 173 -1.13 -15.75 -8.78
C ARG A 173 -1.36 -16.39 -10.14
N PHE A 174 -1.73 -15.61 -11.15
CA PHE A 174 -1.92 -16.11 -12.52
C PHE A 174 -0.63 -16.64 -13.12
N ALA A 175 0.51 -16.05 -12.83
CA ALA A 175 1.82 -16.56 -13.21
C ALA A 175 2.07 -17.97 -12.64
N GLY A 176 1.77 -18.16 -11.34
CA GLY A 176 1.89 -19.47 -10.69
C GLY A 176 0.98 -20.52 -11.30
N MET A 177 -0.30 -20.21 -11.55
CA MET A 177 -1.26 -21.12 -12.19
C MET A 177 -0.84 -21.49 -13.61
N LEU A 178 -0.25 -20.56 -14.35
CA LEU A 178 0.21 -20.78 -15.73
C LEU A 178 1.64 -21.34 -15.83
N GLY A 179 2.34 -21.51 -14.70
CA GLY A 179 3.70 -22.02 -14.66
C GLY A 179 4.72 -21.11 -15.35
N VAL A 180 4.56 -19.79 -15.25
CA VAL A 180 5.44 -18.79 -15.86
C VAL A 180 5.96 -17.79 -14.85
N GLU A 181 7.05 -17.07 -15.18
CA GLU A 181 7.56 -15.99 -14.35
C GLU A 181 6.58 -14.80 -14.33
N PRO A 182 6.37 -14.12 -13.18
CA PRO A 182 5.42 -13.00 -13.04
C PRO A 182 5.66 -11.85 -14.02
N GLU A 183 6.92 -11.56 -14.37
CA GLU A 183 7.33 -10.50 -15.28
C GLU A 183 6.82 -10.71 -16.70
N ARG A 184 6.49 -11.96 -17.07
CA ARG A 184 5.89 -12.31 -18.37
C ARG A 184 4.39 -12.09 -18.41
N VAL A 185 3.74 -11.90 -17.23
CA VAL A 185 2.31 -11.71 -17.13
C VAL A 185 1.98 -10.22 -17.09
N ARG A 186 1.12 -9.80 -18.00
CA ARG A 186 0.54 -8.47 -18.03
C ARG A 186 -0.98 -8.56 -17.90
N LEU A 187 -1.55 -7.79 -16.99
CA LEU A 187 -2.99 -7.70 -16.78
C LEU A 187 -3.59 -6.56 -17.61
N ASP A 188 -4.72 -6.82 -18.25
CA ASP A 188 -5.56 -5.81 -18.88
C ASP A 188 -6.86 -5.70 -18.07
N HIS A 189 -6.87 -4.78 -17.12
CA HIS A 189 -8.00 -4.60 -16.21
C HIS A 189 -8.72 -3.28 -16.42
N VAL A 190 -9.98 -3.22 -16.04
CA VAL A 190 -10.82 -2.03 -16.05
C VAL A 190 -11.58 -1.93 -14.73
N GLY A 191 -11.74 -0.71 -14.25
CA GLY A 191 -12.43 -0.42 -12.99
C GLY A 191 -11.66 0.52 -12.09
N LEU A 192 -12.02 0.47 -10.81
CA LEU A 192 -11.40 1.26 -9.75
C LEU A 192 -10.54 0.36 -8.87
N ASN A 193 -9.63 0.93 -8.10
CA ASN A 193 -8.90 0.18 -7.10
C ASN A 193 -9.86 -0.57 -6.17
N HIS A 194 -9.65 -1.86 -5.96
CA HIS A 194 -10.52 -2.81 -5.26
C HIS A 194 -11.94 -3.00 -5.85
N LEU A 195 -12.19 -2.48 -7.04
CA LEU A 195 -13.40 -2.71 -7.81
C LEU A 195 -13.02 -2.78 -9.29
N THR A 196 -12.33 -3.84 -9.68
CA THR A 196 -11.73 -4.04 -10.98
C THR A 196 -12.06 -5.41 -11.56
N TRP A 197 -12.03 -5.51 -12.87
CA TRP A 197 -12.23 -6.75 -13.62
C TRP A 197 -11.06 -6.97 -14.57
N GLU A 198 -10.54 -8.18 -14.60
CA GLU A 198 -9.52 -8.58 -15.55
C GLU A 198 -10.19 -8.95 -16.89
N ARG A 199 -9.90 -8.19 -17.93
CA ARG A 199 -10.40 -8.45 -19.27
C ARG A 199 -9.55 -9.45 -20.03
N ARG A 200 -8.25 -9.44 -19.77
CA ARG A 200 -7.26 -10.35 -20.35
C ARG A 200 -6.11 -10.56 -19.39
N VAL A 201 -5.57 -11.76 -19.44
CA VAL A 201 -4.30 -12.13 -18.80
C VAL A 201 -3.30 -12.45 -19.90
N LEU A 202 -2.42 -11.53 -20.21
CA LEU A 202 -1.50 -11.66 -21.33
C LEU A 202 -0.18 -12.28 -20.86
N VAL A 203 0.23 -13.38 -21.48
CA VAL A 203 1.56 -13.97 -21.31
C VAL A 203 2.28 -13.82 -22.66
N ASP A 204 3.37 -13.07 -22.69
CA ASP A 204 4.10 -12.75 -23.93
C ASP A 204 3.19 -12.22 -25.05
N GLY A 205 2.15 -11.47 -24.68
CA GLY A 205 1.19 -10.89 -25.61
C GLY A 205 0.01 -11.80 -26.00
N GLN A 206 -0.02 -13.06 -25.58
CA GLN A 206 -1.14 -13.99 -25.81
C GLN A 206 -2.12 -13.97 -24.64
N ASP A 207 -3.42 -13.88 -24.93
CA ASP A 207 -4.46 -13.93 -23.91
C ASP A 207 -4.64 -15.36 -23.37
N ARG A 208 -4.37 -15.53 -22.08
CA ARG A 208 -4.47 -16.79 -21.35
C ARG A 208 -5.65 -16.82 -20.36
N LEU A 209 -6.48 -15.77 -20.32
CA LEU A 209 -7.66 -15.75 -19.46
C LEU A 209 -8.63 -16.91 -19.75
N PRO A 210 -8.90 -17.28 -21.02
CA PRO A 210 -9.75 -18.46 -21.31
C PRO A 210 -9.19 -19.76 -20.71
N ASP A 211 -7.88 -19.94 -20.70
CA ASP A 211 -7.24 -21.14 -20.14
C ASP A 211 -7.40 -21.18 -18.60
N LEU A 212 -7.23 -20.03 -17.94
CA LEU A 212 -7.45 -19.91 -16.51
C LEU A 212 -8.89 -20.22 -16.11
N LEU A 213 -9.86 -19.71 -16.85
CA LEU A 213 -11.29 -19.97 -16.59
C LEU A 213 -11.69 -21.41 -16.95
N GLY A 214 -11.07 -22.02 -17.95
CA GLY A 214 -11.35 -23.40 -18.36
C GLY A 214 -10.65 -24.47 -17.53
N GLY A 215 -9.44 -24.21 -17.04
CA GLY A 215 -8.59 -25.19 -16.37
C GLY A 215 -8.39 -24.99 -14.87
N HIS A 216 -8.57 -23.77 -14.35
CA HIS A 216 -8.24 -23.41 -12.97
C HIS A 216 -9.42 -22.81 -12.20
N LEU A 217 -10.64 -22.87 -12.72
CA LEU A 217 -11.79 -22.21 -12.08
C LEU A 217 -12.09 -22.78 -10.69
N GLU A 218 -11.98 -24.11 -10.51
CA GLU A 218 -12.19 -24.77 -9.22
C GLU A 218 -11.08 -24.39 -8.22
N GLU A 219 -9.83 -24.30 -8.67
CA GLU A 219 -8.70 -23.84 -7.85
C GLU A 219 -8.88 -22.39 -7.43
N ILE A 220 -9.27 -21.52 -8.36
CA ILE A 220 -9.57 -20.11 -8.08
C ILE A 220 -10.72 -19.99 -7.07
N ALA A 221 -11.78 -20.77 -7.25
CA ALA A 221 -12.95 -20.77 -6.36
C ALA A 221 -12.61 -21.30 -4.94
N ALA A 222 -11.79 -22.33 -4.85
CA ALA A 222 -11.38 -22.92 -3.57
C ALA A 222 -10.50 -21.99 -2.71
N GLU A 223 -9.74 -21.11 -3.34
CA GLU A 223 -8.91 -20.12 -2.62
C GLU A 223 -9.69 -18.88 -2.18
N ILE A 224 -10.90 -18.66 -2.72
CA ILE A 224 -11.77 -17.56 -2.31
C ILE A 224 -12.71 -18.11 -1.24
N GLU A 225 -12.38 -17.88 0.03
CA GLU A 225 -13.33 -18.05 1.12
C GLU A 225 -14.44 -17.00 0.95
N LEU A 226 -15.48 -17.38 0.20
CA LEU A 226 -16.69 -16.56 0.10
C LEU A 226 -17.47 -16.70 1.42
N PRO A 227 -17.81 -15.59 2.09
CA PRO A 227 -18.67 -15.66 3.25
C PRO A 227 -20.02 -16.30 2.90
N ASP A 228 -20.59 -17.11 3.80
CA ASP A 228 -21.87 -17.84 3.59
C ASP A 228 -23.01 -16.94 3.12
N TRP A 229 -23.00 -15.66 3.46
CA TRP A 229 -24.01 -14.68 3.03
C TRP A 229 -23.87 -14.22 1.57
N LEU A 230 -22.79 -14.58 0.88
CA LEU A 230 -22.57 -14.28 -0.53
C LEU A 230 -22.96 -15.47 -1.45
N LEU A 231 -23.17 -16.63 -0.89
CA LEU A 231 -23.64 -17.86 -1.54
C LEU A 231 -25.15 -18.00 -1.42
#